data_e49fa1eaef1f0951a42d2ad17c4d50c3
#
_entry.id   e49fa1eaef1f0951a42d2ad17c4d50c3
#
_cell.length_a   1.000
_cell.length_b   1.000
_cell.length_c   1.000
_cell.angle_alpha   90.00
_cell.angle_beta   90.00
_cell.angle_gamma   90.00
#
_symmetry.space_group_name_H-M   'P 1'
#
loop_
_entity.id
_entity.type
_entity.pdbx_description
1 polymer ?
#
loop_
_entity_poly.entity_id
_entity_poly.type
_entity_poly.pdbx_seq_one_letter_code
_entity_poly.pdbx_strand_id
1 'polypeptide(L)'
;MTDFDLQSAMRAGLVKSLVLDRRKEIGALPLAFKAERDENGQATLSEGQRVMLRAGLKKLRKLEADFAALDPNRHPKMLVVCEDTTVSPLVAGFLVDQEGLAADEVMTIDSGKKAELGEKEWAPVRERLFSVDLHATPRVIVSVLMLREGFDVGNICVIVPLRSSQAPILLEQTIGRGLRLMWRDPEYNDLKRENRERIQAGQEPGSLVDVLSIVEHPAFQSFYDELLTQGLAGTTGDGMDDGSAAGDVVAADLRPGYEEFDFGIPFILQEADELRDHHPLDVDSLPPFTTTPLAALAGLLGKGDTFVSQDLQSSTLFGDYRVDGAVMQVGGYNDYLSRLTRRISQALHEPLPRGNRIATHLAKPYLQVNTAELTAWLDDYIWTRLFDADFNPLGHDHGAENWRVLLLQPVVEHITKVFAVALLESEEKHVSGALEVHRRALSEVPRLMVRESQSVPVSKCIYRRLGWPARNGGLERRFIHWAQADAQVLAFCRISENRHAFARLRYVKEDGLPAFYTPDFLVRTAGAIYLVETKAQQQLVHPNVQRKLKAALGWCERINGLPAEHRQGLPWHYVLLGEDAVAEWQDKGAHLAELLAFARLRALPTAAAQASLI
;
A
#
# COMPACT_ATOMS: atom_id res chain seq x y z
N MET A 1 5.68 0.13 -22.95
CA MET A 1 5.38 -0.95 -21.99
C MET A 1 6.04 -0.56 -20.70
N THR A 2 5.30 -0.34 -19.64
CA THR A 2 5.87 -0.20 -18.31
C THR A 2 6.18 -1.60 -17.81
N ASP A 3 7.45 -1.96 -17.70
CA ASP A 3 7.87 -3.17 -17.00
C ASP A 3 7.49 -3.03 -15.52
N PHE A 4 6.42 -3.71 -15.14
CA PHE A 4 6.01 -3.83 -13.76
C PHE A 4 6.55 -5.16 -13.25
N ASP A 5 7.75 -5.13 -12.68
CA ASP A 5 8.46 -6.30 -12.21
C ASP A 5 7.86 -6.90 -10.93
N LEU A 6 8.32 -8.10 -10.56
CA LEU A 6 7.89 -8.80 -9.37
C LEU A 6 8.18 -7.99 -8.09
N GLN A 7 9.30 -7.28 -8.06
CA GLN A 7 9.69 -6.40 -6.96
C GLN A 7 8.65 -5.32 -6.70
N SER A 8 8.28 -4.61 -7.76
CA SER A 8 7.27 -3.54 -7.72
C SER A 8 5.91 -4.09 -7.28
N ALA A 9 5.52 -5.29 -7.76
CA ALA A 9 4.29 -5.95 -7.36
C ALA A 9 4.25 -6.31 -5.87
N MET A 10 5.36 -6.84 -5.34
CA MET A 10 5.49 -7.19 -3.91
C MET A 10 5.46 -5.93 -3.03
N ARG A 11 6.18 -4.89 -3.41
CA ARG A 11 6.20 -3.60 -2.70
C ARG A 11 4.83 -2.92 -2.71
N ALA A 12 4.14 -2.96 -3.83
CA ALA A 12 2.78 -2.44 -3.97
C ALA A 12 1.71 -3.30 -3.27
N GLY A 13 2.06 -4.48 -2.77
CA GLY A 13 1.13 -5.40 -2.11
C GLY A 13 0.09 -6.01 -3.03
N LEU A 14 0.40 -6.11 -4.32
CA LEU A 14 -0.46 -6.73 -5.33
C LEU A 14 -0.35 -8.25 -5.34
N VAL A 15 0.66 -8.77 -4.63
CA VAL A 15 0.95 -10.20 -4.47
C VAL A 15 1.26 -10.50 -3.01
N LYS A 16 1.31 -11.80 -2.66
CA LYS A 16 1.72 -12.24 -1.32
C LYS A 16 3.14 -11.79 -1.00
N SER A 17 3.42 -11.63 0.29
CA SER A 17 4.78 -11.54 0.80
C SER A 17 5.44 -12.92 0.78
N LEU A 18 6.77 -12.97 0.65
CA LEU A 18 7.53 -14.21 0.58
C LEU A 18 8.32 -14.42 1.88
N VAL A 19 8.33 -15.65 2.39
CA VAL A 19 9.20 -16.05 3.50
C VAL A 19 9.89 -17.39 3.21
N LEU A 20 11.13 -17.49 3.63
CA LEU A 20 11.89 -18.72 3.61
C LEU A 20 11.74 -19.41 4.96
N ASP A 21 11.21 -20.63 4.95
CA ASP A 21 11.03 -21.45 6.14
C ASP A 21 12.31 -22.22 6.41
N ARG A 22 13.15 -21.67 7.30
CA ARG A 22 14.45 -22.23 7.69
C ARG A 22 14.27 -23.21 8.83
N ARG A 23 14.60 -24.48 8.56
CA ARG A 23 14.52 -25.57 9.54
C ARG A 23 15.89 -26.02 9.96
N LYS A 24 16.10 -26.15 11.26
CA LYS A 24 17.38 -26.62 11.81
C LYS A 24 17.70 -28.03 11.32
N GLU A 25 16.71 -28.90 11.18
CA GLU A 25 16.85 -30.26 10.71
C GLU A 25 17.37 -30.32 9.26
N ILE A 26 17.02 -29.36 8.42
CA ILE A 26 17.44 -29.30 7.01
C ILE A 26 18.90 -28.84 6.91
N GLY A 27 19.34 -27.92 7.77
CA GLY A 27 20.69 -27.35 7.74
C GLY A 27 21.74 -28.11 8.57
N ALA A 28 21.32 -28.94 9.54
CA ALA A 28 22.22 -29.50 10.57
C ALA A 28 22.86 -30.83 10.18
N LEU A 29 22.32 -31.58 9.24
CA LEU A 29 22.77 -32.93 8.87
C LEU A 29 23.17 -32.97 7.39
N PRO A 30 24.20 -33.77 7.00
CA PRO A 30 24.55 -34.00 5.62
C PRO A 30 23.53 -34.93 4.94
N LEU A 31 22.30 -34.45 4.76
CA LEU A 31 21.22 -35.18 4.15
C LEU A 31 21.30 -35.13 2.63
N ALA A 32 20.98 -36.24 1.97
CA ALA A 32 20.71 -36.24 0.55
C ALA A 32 19.30 -35.66 0.27
N PHE A 33 19.20 -34.71 -0.65
CA PHE A 33 17.94 -34.08 -1.02
C PHE A 33 17.48 -34.45 -2.44
N LYS A 34 18.11 -35.51 -3.01
CA LYS A 34 17.69 -36.12 -4.29
C LYS A 34 17.14 -37.51 -4.00
N ALA A 35 16.21 -37.95 -4.83
CA ALA A 35 15.73 -39.33 -4.77
C ALA A 35 16.89 -40.30 -4.94
N GLU A 36 16.93 -41.31 -4.09
CA GLU A 36 17.89 -42.40 -4.18
C GLU A 36 17.44 -43.35 -5.30
N ARG A 37 18.39 -43.90 -6.07
CA ARG A 37 18.10 -44.84 -7.14
C ARG A 37 18.97 -46.08 -6.95
N ASP A 38 18.32 -47.26 -7.02
CA ASP A 38 19.04 -48.54 -6.98
C ASP A 38 19.72 -48.84 -8.35
N GLU A 39 20.43 -49.96 -8.39
CA GLU A 39 21.12 -50.40 -9.61
C GLU A 39 20.19 -50.63 -10.81
N ASN A 40 18.89 -50.81 -10.58
CA ASN A 40 17.87 -50.98 -11.60
C ASN A 40 17.20 -49.66 -11.97
N GLY A 41 17.60 -48.53 -11.37
CA GLY A 41 17.01 -47.21 -11.58
C GLY A 41 15.70 -46.97 -10.84
N GLN A 42 15.29 -47.90 -9.91
CA GLN A 42 14.09 -47.71 -9.12
C GLN A 42 14.33 -46.62 -8.08
N ALA A 43 13.48 -45.57 -8.09
CA ALA A 43 13.62 -44.43 -7.20
C ALA A 43 13.00 -44.72 -5.81
N THR A 44 13.61 -44.15 -4.77
CA THR A 44 13.05 -44.04 -3.42
C THR A 44 13.29 -42.65 -2.88
N LEU A 45 12.40 -42.17 -1.97
CA LEU A 45 12.59 -40.86 -1.35
C LEU A 45 13.76 -40.89 -0.38
N SER A 46 14.67 -39.94 -0.53
CA SER A 46 15.76 -39.75 0.43
C SER A 46 15.23 -39.20 1.76
N GLU A 47 16.04 -39.30 2.82
CA GLU A 47 15.66 -38.76 4.13
C GLU A 47 15.50 -37.24 4.08
N GLY A 48 16.35 -36.52 3.34
CA GLY A 48 16.21 -35.07 3.14
C GLY A 48 14.88 -34.69 2.52
N GLN A 49 14.42 -35.43 1.49
CA GLN A 49 13.12 -35.17 0.87
C GLN A 49 11.97 -35.45 1.87
N ARG A 50 12.05 -36.50 2.68
CA ARG A 50 11.04 -36.80 3.71
C ARG A 50 10.97 -35.70 4.78
N VAL A 51 12.12 -35.21 5.23
CA VAL A 51 12.19 -34.09 6.19
C VAL A 51 11.56 -32.83 5.61
N MET A 52 11.84 -32.48 4.35
CA MET A 52 11.21 -31.33 3.69
C MET A 52 9.70 -31.48 3.57
N LEU A 53 9.21 -32.64 3.19
CA LEU A 53 7.77 -32.93 3.10
C LEU A 53 7.07 -32.79 4.45
N ARG A 54 7.68 -33.33 5.52
CA ARG A 54 7.16 -33.20 6.90
C ARG A 54 7.15 -31.74 7.36
N ALA A 55 8.19 -30.96 7.05
CA ALA A 55 8.26 -29.55 7.38
C ALA A 55 7.14 -28.78 6.69
N GLY A 56 6.95 -28.99 5.38
CA GLY A 56 5.86 -28.36 4.62
C GLY A 56 4.48 -28.76 5.15
N LEU A 57 4.28 -30.06 5.46
CA LEU A 57 2.99 -30.54 5.96
C LEU A 57 2.68 -30.02 7.38
N LYS A 58 3.69 -29.91 8.25
CA LYS A 58 3.54 -29.28 9.56
C LYS A 58 3.09 -27.82 9.42
N LYS A 59 3.71 -27.06 8.51
CA LYS A 59 3.32 -25.69 8.20
C LYS A 59 1.89 -25.61 7.65
N LEU A 60 1.54 -26.49 6.71
CA LEU A 60 0.19 -26.53 6.13
C LEU A 60 -0.88 -26.79 7.20
N ARG A 61 -0.71 -27.82 8.04
CA ARG A 61 -1.66 -28.15 9.12
C ARG A 61 -1.92 -26.98 10.06
N LYS A 62 -0.85 -26.23 10.35
CA LYS A 62 -0.96 -25.02 11.16
C LYS A 62 -1.75 -23.93 10.46
N LEU A 63 -1.45 -23.66 9.19
CA LEU A 63 -2.20 -22.67 8.39
C LEU A 63 -3.67 -23.02 8.30
N GLU A 64 -4.01 -24.31 8.11
CA GLU A 64 -5.40 -24.77 8.05
C GLU A 64 -6.16 -24.51 9.35
N ALA A 65 -5.57 -24.85 10.50
CA ALA A 65 -6.19 -24.62 11.79
C ALA A 65 -6.39 -23.14 12.10
N ASP A 66 -5.37 -22.34 11.86
CA ASP A 66 -5.38 -20.91 12.22
C ASP A 66 -6.21 -20.08 11.24
N PHE A 67 -6.20 -20.41 9.93
CA PHE A 67 -6.99 -19.70 8.93
C PHE A 67 -8.47 -20.03 9.03
N ALA A 68 -8.83 -21.27 9.39
CA ALA A 68 -10.22 -21.64 9.66
C ALA A 68 -10.84 -20.85 10.82
N ALA A 69 -10.03 -20.40 11.77
CA ALA A 69 -10.48 -19.54 12.86
C ALA A 69 -10.79 -18.09 12.40
N LEU A 70 -10.16 -17.63 11.32
CA LEU A 70 -10.43 -16.32 10.71
C LEU A 70 -11.58 -16.38 9.71
N ASP A 71 -11.54 -17.36 8.82
CA ASP A 71 -12.55 -17.60 7.79
C ASP A 71 -12.55 -19.10 7.43
N PRO A 72 -13.60 -19.86 7.79
CA PRO A 72 -13.68 -21.31 7.54
C PRO A 72 -13.71 -21.69 6.05
N ASN A 73 -13.94 -20.72 5.16
CA ASN A 73 -13.93 -20.94 3.71
C ASN A 73 -12.54 -20.75 3.07
N ARG A 74 -11.51 -20.46 3.87
CA ARG A 74 -10.13 -20.29 3.40
C ARG A 74 -9.33 -21.57 3.57
N HIS A 75 -9.03 -22.23 2.46
CA HIS A 75 -8.35 -23.52 2.42
C HIS A 75 -6.92 -23.38 1.86
N PRO A 76 -5.90 -23.15 2.70
CA PRO A 76 -4.51 -23.06 2.24
C PRO A 76 -4.05 -24.39 1.63
N LYS A 77 -3.18 -24.34 0.62
CA LYS A 77 -2.67 -25.48 -0.11
C LYS A 77 -1.15 -25.53 -0.06
N MET A 78 -0.62 -26.74 -0.09
CA MET A 78 0.80 -27.03 -0.26
C MET A 78 1.07 -27.49 -1.70
N LEU A 79 2.05 -26.87 -2.34
CA LEU A 79 2.56 -27.29 -3.64
C LEU A 79 3.91 -27.99 -3.45
N VAL A 80 4.02 -29.24 -3.87
CA VAL A 80 5.27 -29.99 -3.90
C VAL A 80 5.78 -30.07 -5.34
N VAL A 81 7.01 -29.63 -5.58
CA VAL A 81 7.64 -29.65 -6.89
C VAL A 81 8.67 -30.77 -6.94
N CYS A 82 8.34 -31.87 -7.63
CA CYS A 82 9.17 -33.05 -7.74
C CYS A 82 10.26 -32.94 -8.81
N GLU A 83 11.28 -33.77 -8.70
CA GLU A 83 12.38 -33.88 -9.65
C GLU A 83 11.90 -34.36 -11.04
N ASP A 84 11.13 -35.43 -11.04
CA ASP A 84 10.60 -36.08 -12.23
C ASP A 84 9.30 -36.87 -11.96
N THR A 85 8.75 -37.47 -13.00
CA THR A 85 7.49 -38.24 -12.96
C THR A 85 7.61 -39.56 -12.20
N THR A 86 8.82 -40.07 -11.97
CA THR A 86 9.04 -41.30 -11.17
C THR A 86 8.99 -41.00 -9.67
N VAL A 87 9.31 -39.77 -9.26
CA VAL A 87 9.31 -39.35 -7.86
C VAL A 87 7.92 -38.88 -7.41
N SER A 88 7.10 -38.33 -8.28
CA SER A 88 5.79 -37.78 -7.88
C SER A 88 4.84 -38.82 -7.27
N PRO A 89 4.74 -40.08 -7.77
CA PRO A 89 3.94 -41.11 -7.11
C PRO A 89 4.49 -41.52 -5.74
N LEU A 90 5.82 -41.51 -5.56
CA LEU A 90 6.46 -41.84 -4.28
C LEU A 90 6.16 -40.77 -3.23
N VAL A 91 6.13 -39.50 -3.63
CA VAL A 91 5.72 -38.40 -2.75
C VAL A 91 4.27 -38.54 -2.34
N ALA A 92 3.37 -38.85 -3.27
CA ALA A 92 1.96 -39.05 -2.98
C ALA A 92 1.76 -40.26 -2.04
N GLY A 93 2.43 -41.40 -2.33
CA GLY A 93 2.40 -42.57 -1.47
C GLY A 93 2.95 -42.28 -0.06
N PHE A 94 4.06 -41.56 0.06
CA PHE A 94 4.61 -41.15 1.35
C PHE A 94 3.61 -40.30 2.17
N LEU A 95 2.97 -39.33 1.54
CA LEU A 95 2.00 -38.48 2.23
C LEU A 95 0.75 -39.24 2.68
N VAL A 96 0.29 -40.20 1.90
CA VAL A 96 -0.88 -41.02 2.24
C VAL A 96 -0.50 -42.10 3.26
N ASP A 97 0.51 -42.93 2.97
CA ASP A 97 0.80 -44.17 3.73
C ASP A 97 1.56 -43.89 5.04
N GLN A 98 2.41 -42.86 5.07
CA GLN A 98 3.25 -42.58 6.22
C GLN A 98 2.85 -41.33 7.01
N GLU A 99 2.32 -40.28 6.31
CA GLU A 99 1.92 -39.05 6.97
C GLU A 99 0.40 -38.97 7.23
N GLY A 100 -0.36 -39.99 6.80
CA GLY A 100 -1.77 -40.19 7.16
C GLY A 100 -2.75 -39.28 6.47
N LEU A 101 -2.44 -38.74 5.27
CA LEU A 101 -3.40 -38.01 4.46
C LEU A 101 -4.34 -39.02 3.75
N ALA A 102 -5.60 -38.60 3.54
CA ALA A 102 -6.50 -39.36 2.70
C ALA A 102 -6.11 -39.22 1.21
N ALA A 103 -6.44 -40.20 0.39
CA ALA A 103 -6.05 -40.22 -1.02
C ALA A 103 -6.61 -39.04 -1.80
N ASP A 104 -7.80 -38.52 -1.44
CA ASP A 104 -8.42 -37.36 -2.06
C ASP A 104 -7.84 -36.02 -1.57
N GLU A 105 -7.04 -36.04 -0.49
CA GLU A 105 -6.31 -34.87 0.00
C GLU A 105 -5.03 -34.60 -0.79
N VAL A 106 -4.54 -35.58 -1.57
CA VAL A 106 -3.32 -35.46 -2.37
C VAL A 106 -3.65 -35.58 -3.86
N MET A 107 -3.38 -34.52 -4.62
CA MET A 107 -3.56 -34.51 -6.08
C MET A 107 -2.21 -34.51 -6.77
N THR A 108 -1.95 -35.51 -7.62
CA THR A 108 -0.74 -35.56 -8.44
C THR A 108 -1.03 -35.07 -9.85
N ILE A 109 -0.18 -34.15 -10.33
CA ILE A 109 -0.30 -33.52 -11.65
C ILE A 109 1.05 -33.63 -12.34
N ASP A 110 1.13 -34.46 -13.36
CA ASP A 110 2.29 -34.55 -14.23
C ASP A 110 1.87 -34.64 -15.71
N SER A 111 2.84 -34.40 -16.58
CA SER A 111 2.58 -34.42 -18.03
C SER A 111 2.30 -35.82 -18.57
N GLY A 112 2.68 -36.88 -17.84
CA GLY A 112 2.41 -38.26 -18.17
C GLY A 112 0.93 -38.61 -17.99
N LYS A 113 0.31 -38.19 -16.89
CA LYS A 113 -1.12 -38.41 -16.64
C LYS A 113 -2.05 -37.85 -17.70
N LYS A 114 -1.71 -36.70 -18.29
CA LYS A 114 -2.50 -36.15 -19.39
C LYS A 114 -2.45 -37.04 -20.64
N ALA A 115 -1.33 -37.70 -20.90
CA ALA A 115 -1.16 -38.61 -22.02
C ALA A 115 -1.83 -39.99 -21.76
N GLU A 116 -1.90 -40.42 -20.51
CA GLU A 116 -2.53 -41.69 -20.10
C GLU A 116 -4.04 -41.59 -19.99
N LEU A 117 -4.55 -40.48 -19.48
CA LEU A 117 -5.96 -40.28 -19.21
C LEU A 117 -6.65 -39.73 -20.45
N GLY A 118 -6.77 -39.84 -21.51
CA GLY A 118 -7.52 -39.22 -22.63
C GLY A 118 -8.27 -37.91 -22.26
N GLU A 119 -8.65 -37.12 -23.24
CA GLU A 119 -9.25 -35.78 -23.01
C GLU A 119 -10.52 -35.80 -22.13
N LYS A 120 -11.32 -36.89 -22.21
CA LYS A 120 -12.56 -37.06 -21.44
C LYS A 120 -12.31 -37.26 -19.92
N GLU A 121 -11.26 -37.98 -19.57
CA GLU A 121 -10.89 -38.24 -18.16
C GLU A 121 -10.06 -37.12 -17.57
N TRP A 122 -9.37 -36.34 -18.41
CA TRP A 122 -8.62 -35.15 -17.98
C TRP A 122 -9.54 -33.96 -17.69
N ALA A 123 -10.69 -33.83 -18.34
CA ALA A 123 -11.59 -32.69 -18.15
C ALA A 123 -12.05 -32.50 -16.70
N PRO A 124 -12.51 -33.52 -15.94
CA PRO A 124 -12.87 -33.36 -14.53
C PRO A 124 -11.68 -33.06 -13.64
N VAL A 125 -10.49 -33.61 -13.92
CA VAL A 125 -9.26 -33.29 -13.18
C VAL A 125 -8.89 -31.82 -13.36
N ARG A 126 -8.99 -31.34 -14.61
CA ARG A 126 -8.74 -29.93 -14.94
C ARG A 126 -9.75 -29.00 -14.25
N GLU A 127 -11.04 -29.34 -14.26
CA GLU A 127 -12.08 -28.53 -13.61
C GLU A 127 -11.84 -28.44 -12.09
N ARG A 128 -11.51 -29.58 -11.44
CA ARG A 128 -11.16 -29.61 -10.02
C ARG A 128 -9.89 -28.82 -9.72
N LEU A 129 -8.95 -28.78 -10.65
CA LEU A 129 -7.73 -28.00 -10.54
C LEU A 129 -7.99 -26.50 -10.59
N PHE A 130 -8.89 -26.07 -11.48
CA PHE A 130 -9.24 -24.65 -11.63
C PHE A 130 -10.12 -24.11 -10.50
N SER A 131 -10.80 -24.99 -9.78
CA SER A 131 -11.65 -24.64 -8.63
C SER A 131 -11.06 -25.05 -7.28
N VAL A 132 -9.78 -25.45 -7.25
CA VAL A 132 -9.13 -26.01 -6.05
C VAL A 132 -9.12 -25.03 -4.86
N ASP A 133 -9.15 -23.74 -5.10
CA ASP A 133 -9.24 -22.70 -4.08
C ASP A 133 -10.62 -22.58 -3.40
N LEU A 134 -11.65 -23.17 -4.00
CA LEU A 134 -13.01 -23.20 -3.46
C LEU A 134 -13.29 -24.41 -2.58
N HIS A 135 -12.37 -25.38 -2.54
CA HIS A 135 -12.59 -26.67 -1.87
C HIS A 135 -11.54 -26.96 -0.81
N ALA A 136 -11.94 -27.66 0.25
CA ALA A 136 -11.04 -28.11 1.29
C ALA A 136 -10.01 -29.13 0.74
N THR A 137 -10.41 -30.00 -0.16
CA THR A 137 -9.53 -31.00 -0.83
C THR A 137 -9.36 -30.67 -2.32
N PRO A 138 -8.18 -30.97 -2.92
CA PRO A 138 -6.97 -31.51 -2.28
C PRO A 138 -6.30 -30.49 -1.39
N ARG A 139 -5.57 -30.96 -0.37
CA ARG A 139 -4.73 -30.15 0.52
C ARG A 139 -3.32 -29.99 -0.05
N VAL A 140 -2.83 -31.03 -0.72
CA VAL A 140 -1.50 -31.09 -1.30
C VAL A 140 -1.58 -31.34 -2.80
N ILE A 141 -0.87 -30.54 -3.56
CA ILE A 141 -0.71 -30.68 -5.00
C ILE A 141 0.74 -31.09 -5.27
N VAL A 142 0.93 -32.26 -5.87
CA VAL A 142 2.25 -32.79 -6.24
C VAL A 142 2.43 -32.63 -7.75
N SER A 143 3.48 -31.92 -8.17
CA SER A 143 3.73 -31.61 -9.57
C SER A 143 5.20 -31.81 -9.93
N VAL A 144 5.48 -32.23 -11.17
CA VAL A 144 6.86 -32.42 -11.68
C VAL A 144 7.34 -31.23 -12.48
N LEU A 145 6.52 -30.76 -13.37
CA LEU A 145 6.74 -29.57 -14.17
C LEU A 145 5.62 -28.60 -13.92
N MET A 146 5.97 -27.34 -13.99
CA MET A 146 5.01 -26.27 -13.82
C MET A 146 3.68 -26.60 -14.48
N LEU A 147 2.64 -26.45 -13.71
CA LEU A 147 1.27 -26.37 -14.19
C LEU A 147 1.25 -25.34 -15.33
N ARG A 148 1.08 -25.81 -16.56
CA ARG A 148 1.10 -24.97 -17.77
C ARG A 148 -0.02 -23.94 -17.71
N GLU A 149 -0.03 -23.00 -18.66
CA GLU A 149 -0.96 -21.88 -18.78
C GLU A 149 -2.40 -22.16 -18.31
N GLY A 150 -2.94 -21.26 -17.48
CA GLY A 150 -4.32 -21.32 -17.00
C GLY A 150 -4.49 -21.75 -15.54
N PHE A 151 -3.46 -22.19 -14.83
CA PHE A 151 -3.57 -22.50 -13.41
C PHE A 151 -3.53 -21.20 -12.57
N ASP A 152 -4.70 -20.76 -12.13
CA ASP A 152 -4.90 -19.53 -11.37
C ASP A 152 -5.43 -19.83 -9.97
N VAL A 153 -4.55 -20.26 -9.06
CA VAL A 153 -4.89 -20.63 -7.70
C VAL A 153 -4.30 -19.64 -6.71
N GLY A 154 -5.16 -18.96 -5.96
CA GLY A 154 -4.77 -17.94 -4.98
C GLY A 154 -4.35 -18.50 -3.62
N ASN A 155 -4.67 -19.73 -3.30
CA ASN A 155 -4.52 -20.31 -1.97
C ASN A 155 -3.30 -21.24 -1.79
N ILE A 156 -2.34 -21.25 -2.71
CA ILE A 156 -1.01 -21.85 -2.46
C ILE A 156 -0.31 -20.99 -1.40
N CYS A 157 -0.06 -21.57 -0.23
CA CYS A 157 0.56 -20.90 0.91
C CYS A 157 1.89 -21.53 1.32
N VAL A 158 2.14 -22.79 0.90
CA VAL A 158 3.39 -23.51 1.18
C VAL A 158 3.92 -24.11 -0.11
N ILE A 159 5.22 -23.92 -0.37
CA ILE A 159 5.94 -24.58 -1.46
C ILE A 159 7.05 -25.47 -0.88
N VAL A 160 7.11 -26.72 -1.31
CA VAL A 160 8.18 -27.66 -0.99
C VAL A 160 8.90 -28.04 -2.28
N PRO A 161 10.06 -27.43 -2.57
CA PRO A 161 10.85 -27.75 -3.75
C PRO A 161 11.71 -29.00 -3.47
N LEU A 162 11.37 -30.14 -4.07
CA LEU A 162 12.19 -31.36 -3.99
C LEU A 162 13.17 -31.50 -5.16
N ARG A 163 13.12 -30.56 -6.09
CA ARG A 163 13.95 -30.58 -7.28
C ARG A 163 15.29 -29.87 -7.03
N SER A 164 16.39 -30.56 -7.32
CA SER A 164 17.74 -30.03 -7.20
C SER A 164 18.30 -29.41 -8.50
N SER A 165 17.48 -29.25 -9.54
CA SER A 165 17.94 -28.71 -10.82
C SER A 165 18.25 -27.22 -10.66
N GLN A 166 19.46 -26.83 -11.04
CA GLN A 166 20.03 -25.48 -10.93
C GLN A 166 19.41 -24.44 -11.90
N ALA A 167 18.16 -24.59 -12.29
CA ALA A 167 17.49 -23.58 -13.10
C ALA A 167 16.68 -22.63 -12.19
N PRO A 168 17.24 -21.48 -11.76
CA PRO A 168 16.53 -20.47 -10.94
C PRO A 168 15.21 -20.07 -11.55
N ILE A 169 15.12 -19.99 -12.88
CA ILE A 169 13.94 -19.65 -13.66
C ILE A 169 12.72 -20.54 -13.30
N LEU A 170 12.91 -21.84 -13.07
CA LEU A 170 11.80 -22.74 -12.75
C LEU A 170 11.27 -22.49 -11.34
N LEU A 171 12.15 -22.20 -10.40
CA LEU A 171 11.76 -21.85 -9.03
C LEU A 171 11.06 -20.48 -9.00
N GLU A 172 11.58 -19.51 -9.71
CA GLU A 172 11.00 -18.18 -9.86
C GLU A 172 9.57 -18.25 -10.45
N GLN A 173 9.38 -19.03 -11.48
CA GLN A 173 8.07 -19.25 -12.08
C GLN A 173 7.09 -19.97 -11.12
N THR A 174 7.58 -20.91 -10.31
CA THR A 174 6.78 -21.60 -9.30
C THR A 174 6.39 -20.64 -8.18
N ILE A 175 7.32 -19.83 -7.72
CA ILE A 175 7.08 -18.78 -6.72
C ILE A 175 6.02 -17.79 -7.24
N GLY A 176 6.18 -17.31 -8.47
CA GLY A 176 5.24 -16.37 -9.09
C GLY A 176 3.78 -16.86 -9.08
N ARG A 177 3.56 -18.17 -9.18
CA ARG A 177 2.21 -18.75 -9.07
C ARG A 177 1.69 -18.80 -7.65
N GLY A 178 2.54 -19.07 -6.67
CA GLY A 178 2.19 -19.05 -5.25
C GLY A 178 1.92 -17.66 -4.69
N LEU A 179 2.40 -16.61 -5.37
CA LEU A 179 2.30 -15.22 -4.90
C LEU A 179 0.91 -14.59 -5.05
N ARG A 180 -0.05 -15.24 -5.69
CA ARG A 180 -1.41 -14.69 -5.82
C ARG A 180 -2.10 -14.55 -4.48
N LEU A 181 -2.80 -13.42 -4.28
CA LEU A 181 -3.48 -13.10 -3.02
C LEU A 181 -4.62 -14.09 -2.74
N MET A 182 -4.64 -14.63 -1.53
CA MET A 182 -5.72 -15.44 -0.97
C MET A 182 -6.74 -14.57 -0.21
N TRP A 183 -6.25 -13.59 0.55
CA TRP A 183 -7.04 -12.70 1.40
C TRP A 183 -7.25 -11.38 0.69
N ARG A 184 -8.21 -11.35 -0.26
CA ARG A 184 -8.46 -10.19 -1.13
C ARG A 184 -9.35 -9.14 -0.47
N ASP A 185 -10.05 -9.52 0.60
CA ASP A 185 -10.98 -8.62 1.27
C ASP A 185 -10.21 -7.46 1.92
N PRO A 186 -10.73 -6.23 1.79
CA PRO A 186 -10.04 -5.02 2.27
C PRO A 186 -9.73 -5.02 3.76
N GLU A 187 -10.49 -5.78 4.56
CA GLU A 187 -10.31 -5.88 6.02
C GLU A 187 -8.94 -6.44 6.41
N TYR A 188 -8.27 -7.19 5.54
CA TYR A 188 -6.94 -7.74 5.78
C TYR A 188 -5.80 -6.84 5.29
N ASN A 189 -6.09 -5.70 4.65
CA ASN A 189 -5.06 -4.85 4.04
C ASN A 189 -4.06 -4.28 5.05
N ASP A 190 -4.51 -3.94 6.26
CA ASP A 190 -3.61 -3.43 7.31
C ASP A 190 -2.64 -4.52 7.79
N LEU A 191 -3.11 -5.75 7.96
CA LEU A 191 -2.28 -6.89 8.32
C LEU A 191 -1.25 -7.23 7.24
N LYS A 192 -1.69 -7.22 5.98
CA LYS A 192 -0.79 -7.46 4.84
C LYS A 192 0.30 -6.38 4.73
N ARG A 193 -0.05 -5.12 4.98
CA ARG A 193 0.92 -4.02 5.00
C ARG A 193 1.93 -4.21 6.13
N GLU A 194 1.47 -4.51 7.32
CA GLU A 194 2.34 -4.77 8.47
C GLU A 194 3.32 -5.92 8.20
N ASN A 195 2.84 -7.04 7.64
CA ASN A 195 3.70 -8.16 7.27
C ASN A 195 4.81 -7.72 6.29
N ARG A 196 4.47 -6.94 5.26
CA ARG A 196 5.46 -6.40 4.31
C ARG A 196 6.49 -5.52 5.00
N GLU A 197 6.06 -4.58 5.83
CA GLU A 197 6.95 -3.67 6.57
C GLU A 197 7.90 -4.42 7.49
N ARG A 198 7.41 -5.47 8.18
CA ARG A 198 8.24 -6.31 9.03
C ARG A 198 9.26 -7.11 8.24
N ILE A 199 8.85 -7.75 7.14
CA ILE A 199 9.72 -8.51 6.25
C ILE A 199 10.81 -7.60 5.68
N GLN A 200 10.44 -6.42 5.18
CA GLN A 200 11.39 -5.43 4.66
C GLN A 200 12.37 -4.93 5.74
N ALA A 201 11.96 -4.92 6.99
CA ALA A 201 12.83 -4.59 8.12
C ALA A 201 13.67 -5.78 8.61
N GLY A 202 13.69 -6.92 7.90
CA GLY A 202 14.40 -8.14 8.29
C GLY A 202 13.80 -8.84 9.53
N GLN A 203 12.53 -8.56 9.85
CA GLN A 203 11.82 -9.18 10.97
C GLN A 203 10.87 -10.27 10.45
N GLU A 204 10.56 -11.23 11.32
CA GLU A 204 9.52 -12.21 11.02
C GLU A 204 8.15 -11.52 10.83
N PRO A 205 7.31 -12.00 9.87
CA PRO A 205 5.98 -11.47 9.71
C PRO A 205 5.15 -11.67 10.98
N GLY A 206 4.27 -10.75 11.25
CA GLY A 206 3.40 -10.85 12.43
C GLY A 206 2.24 -11.82 12.25
N SER A 207 1.96 -12.25 11.02
CA SER A 207 1.02 -13.31 10.66
C SER A 207 1.42 -13.92 9.32
N LEU A 208 0.81 -15.03 8.93
CA LEU A 208 1.00 -15.66 7.63
C LEU A 208 -0.15 -15.33 6.64
N VAL A 209 -0.98 -14.34 6.95
CA VAL A 209 -2.03 -13.83 6.05
C VAL A 209 -1.38 -13.20 4.82
N ASP A 210 -1.71 -13.74 3.65
CA ASP A 210 -1.05 -13.43 2.37
C ASP A 210 0.48 -13.47 2.42
N VAL A 211 1.00 -14.51 3.06
CA VAL A 211 2.41 -14.88 3.06
C VAL A 211 2.57 -16.25 2.40
N LEU A 212 3.51 -16.33 1.44
CA LEU A 212 3.93 -17.57 0.82
C LEU A 212 5.16 -18.09 1.54
N SER A 213 5.08 -19.29 2.10
CA SER A 213 6.19 -19.96 2.78
C SER A 213 6.87 -20.96 1.83
N ILE A 214 8.18 -20.86 1.66
CA ILE A 214 8.98 -21.81 0.91
C ILE A 214 9.86 -22.57 1.90
N VAL A 215 9.75 -23.90 1.93
CA VAL A 215 10.67 -24.74 2.68
C VAL A 215 12.04 -24.66 2.02
N GLU A 216 13.05 -24.21 2.75
CA GLU A 216 14.37 -23.92 2.19
C GLU A 216 15.05 -25.22 1.74
N HIS A 217 15.47 -25.26 0.47
CA HIS A 217 16.21 -26.36 -0.11
C HIS A 217 17.68 -25.95 -0.31
N PRO A 218 18.65 -26.73 0.20
CA PRO A 218 20.06 -26.32 0.17
C PRO A 218 20.64 -26.01 -1.21
N ALA A 219 20.11 -26.63 -2.27
CA ALA A 219 20.57 -26.39 -3.65
C ALA A 219 20.27 -24.98 -4.18
N PHE A 220 19.38 -24.23 -3.53
CA PHE A 220 18.97 -22.88 -3.96
C PHE A 220 19.46 -21.78 -3.03
N GLN A 221 20.44 -22.05 -2.18
CA GLN A 221 20.93 -21.10 -1.17
C GLN A 221 21.29 -19.73 -1.78
N SER A 222 22.04 -19.69 -2.89
CA SER A 222 22.43 -18.45 -3.54
C SER A 222 21.24 -17.62 -4.05
N PHE A 223 20.21 -18.29 -4.55
CA PHE A 223 18.97 -17.63 -4.99
C PHE A 223 18.20 -17.06 -3.80
N TYR A 224 18.14 -17.80 -2.71
CA TYR A 224 17.47 -17.31 -1.48
C TYR A 224 18.21 -16.13 -0.86
N ASP A 225 19.54 -16.17 -0.84
CA ASP A 225 20.37 -15.08 -0.33
C ASP A 225 20.21 -13.80 -1.18
N GLU A 226 20.01 -13.94 -2.48
CA GLU A 226 19.68 -12.82 -3.36
C GLU A 226 18.32 -12.21 -3.01
N LEU A 227 17.26 -13.02 -2.85
CA LEU A 227 15.93 -12.53 -2.46
C LEU A 227 15.95 -11.81 -1.09
N LEU A 228 16.73 -12.32 -0.14
CA LEU A 228 16.89 -11.71 1.17
C LEU A 228 17.64 -10.38 1.08
N THR A 229 18.72 -10.33 0.30
CA THR A 229 19.53 -9.12 0.09
C THR A 229 18.73 -8.01 -0.58
N GLN A 230 17.84 -8.37 -1.51
CA GLN A 230 16.95 -7.43 -2.19
C GLN A 230 15.73 -7.03 -1.34
N GLY A 231 15.58 -7.57 -0.12
CA GLY A 231 14.43 -7.31 0.76
C GLY A 231 13.11 -7.84 0.23
N LEU A 232 13.14 -8.83 -0.68
CA LEU A 232 11.96 -9.45 -1.29
C LEU A 232 11.42 -10.61 -0.47
N ALA A 233 12.25 -11.25 0.33
CA ALA A 233 11.87 -12.33 1.21
C ALA A 233 12.24 -12.03 2.66
N GLY A 234 11.45 -12.53 3.59
CA GLY A 234 11.80 -12.65 5.01
C GLY A 234 12.21 -14.07 5.35
N THR A 235 12.54 -14.30 6.60
CA THR A 235 12.79 -15.64 7.13
C THR A 235 11.79 -15.99 8.22
N THR A 236 11.40 -17.25 8.28
CA THR A 236 10.69 -17.84 9.42
C THR A 236 11.40 -19.11 9.82
N GLY A 237 11.25 -19.53 11.06
CA GLY A 237 11.89 -20.75 11.57
C GLY A 237 10.97 -21.53 12.52
N ASP A 238 11.56 -22.46 13.26
CA ASP A 238 10.83 -23.34 14.18
C ASP A 238 10.01 -22.58 15.24
N GLY A 239 10.46 -21.38 15.64
CA GLY A 239 9.75 -20.54 16.61
C GLY A 239 8.38 -20.04 16.14
N MET A 240 8.17 -19.92 14.82
CA MET A 240 6.85 -19.58 14.26
C MET A 240 5.84 -20.73 14.36
N ASP A 241 6.28 -21.95 14.62
CA ASP A 241 5.39 -23.10 14.74
C ASP A 241 4.63 -23.12 16.07
N ASP A 242 5.15 -22.45 17.10
CA ASP A 242 4.52 -22.38 18.42
C ASP A 242 3.52 -21.21 18.54
N GLY A 243 3.62 -20.20 17.66
CA GLY A 243 2.70 -19.07 17.58
C GLY A 243 1.52 -19.32 16.63
N SER A 244 0.46 -18.50 16.65
CA SER A 244 -0.64 -18.57 15.68
C SER A 244 -0.21 -18.09 14.29
N ALA A 245 -0.54 -18.82 13.22
CA ALA A 245 -0.31 -18.37 11.84
C ALA A 245 -1.14 -17.13 11.48
N ALA A 246 -2.27 -16.93 12.12
CA ALA A 246 -3.07 -15.72 12.04
C ALA A 246 -2.48 -14.58 12.88
N GLY A 247 -1.50 -14.88 13.74
CA GLY A 247 -1.02 -13.97 14.76
C GLY A 247 -2.06 -13.78 15.88
N ASP A 248 -1.95 -12.68 16.61
CA ASP A 248 -2.89 -12.26 17.66
C ASP A 248 -4.02 -11.37 17.12
N VAL A 249 -4.53 -11.69 15.92
CA VAL A 249 -5.54 -10.89 15.24
C VAL A 249 -6.93 -11.19 15.80
N VAL A 250 -7.65 -10.14 16.14
CA VAL A 250 -9.04 -10.20 16.60
C VAL A 250 -9.92 -9.25 15.79
N ALA A 251 -11.19 -9.64 15.62
CA ALA A 251 -12.18 -8.80 14.99
C ALA A 251 -12.69 -7.75 15.98
N ALA A 252 -12.63 -6.48 15.58
CA ALA A 252 -13.27 -5.38 16.27
C ALA A 252 -14.57 -5.05 15.56
N ASP A 253 -15.65 -5.72 15.94
CA ASP A 253 -16.99 -5.50 15.42
C ASP A 253 -17.63 -4.23 15.98
N LEU A 254 -18.67 -3.74 15.31
CA LEU A 254 -19.56 -2.71 15.87
C LEU A 254 -20.15 -3.19 17.19
N ARG A 255 -20.30 -2.26 18.12
CA ARG A 255 -20.99 -2.54 19.40
C ARG A 255 -22.50 -2.44 19.26
N PRO A 256 -23.28 -3.10 20.10
CA PRO A 256 -24.70 -2.78 20.24
C PRO A 256 -24.89 -1.31 20.62
N GLY A 257 -25.80 -0.59 19.96
CA GLY A 257 -26.02 0.85 20.18
C GLY A 257 -24.89 1.75 19.66
N TYR A 258 -24.16 1.31 18.63
CA TYR A 258 -23.06 2.08 18.02
C TYR A 258 -23.51 3.43 17.46
N GLU A 259 -24.79 3.58 17.12
CA GLU A 259 -25.40 4.77 16.54
C GLU A 259 -25.16 6.01 17.42
N GLU A 260 -25.12 5.82 18.74
CA GLU A 260 -24.82 6.89 19.70
C GLU A 260 -23.41 7.45 19.55
N PHE A 261 -22.46 6.62 19.09
CA PHE A 261 -21.03 6.97 18.95
C PHE A 261 -20.60 7.23 17.52
N ASP A 262 -21.50 7.13 16.55
CA ASP A 262 -21.15 7.21 15.14
C ASP A 262 -20.89 8.64 14.69
N PHE A 263 -20.00 8.74 13.68
CA PHE A 263 -19.62 9.96 13.03
C PHE A 263 -20.05 9.93 11.57
N GLY A 264 -20.87 10.89 11.17
CA GLY A 264 -21.21 11.11 9.77
C GLY A 264 -20.29 12.16 9.18
N ILE A 265 -19.33 11.75 8.36
CA ILE A 265 -18.38 12.64 7.69
C ILE A 265 -19.07 13.29 6.49
N PRO A 266 -19.17 14.62 6.44
CA PRO A 266 -19.79 15.31 5.32
C PRO A 266 -18.89 15.26 4.08
N PHE A 267 -19.51 15.05 2.92
CA PHE A 267 -18.90 15.17 1.59
C PHE A 267 -19.63 16.23 0.81
N ILE A 268 -18.89 17.18 0.33
CA ILE A 268 -19.41 18.17 -0.60
C ILE A 268 -19.10 17.65 -2.01
N LEU A 269 -20.13 17.17 -2.70
CA LEU A 269 -20.07 16.88 -4.11
C LEU A 269 -20.44 18.15 -4.85
N GLN A 270 -19.52 18.64 -5.64
CA GLN A 270 -19.82 19.65 -6.63
C GLN A 270 -20.04 18.95 -7.95
N GLU A 271 -21.20 19.13 -8.55
CA GLU A 271 -21.25 18.99 -9.98
C GLU A 271 -20.37 20.11 -10.54
N ALA A 272 -19.24 19.75 -11.13
CA ALA A 272 -18.63 20.62 -12.12
C ALA A 272 -19.67 20.69 -13.23
N ASP A 273 -20.45 21.76 -13.27
CA ASP A 273 -21.12 22.14 -14.50
C ASP A 273 -20.06 22.06 -15.59
N GLU A 274 -20.41 21.39 -16.70
CA GLU A 274 -19.52 21.25 -17.84
C GLU A 274 -18.85 22.59 -18.08
N LEU A 275 -17.58 22.66 -17.83
CA LEU A 275 -16.54 23.64 -18.14
C LEU A 275 -16.92 24.72 -19.15
N ARG A 276 -17.92 25.54 -18.87
CA ARG A 276 -18.33 26.62 -19.79
C ARG A 276 -17.75 28.00 -19.49
N ASP A 277 -17.24 28.18 -18.27
CA ASP A 277 -16.61 29.45 -17.90
C ASP A 277 -15.27 29.19 -17.21
N HIS A 278 -14.25 28.93 -18.03
CA HIS A 278 -12.88 28.93 -17.54
C HIS A 278 -12.45 30.36 -17.26
N HIS A 279 -12.18 30.66 -16.00
CA HIS A 279 -11.34 31.82 -15.72
C HIS A 279 -9.91 31.47 -16.11
N PRO A 280 -9.28 32.23 -17.00
CA PRO A 280 -7.89 31.94 -17.39
C PRO A 280 -7.00 32.00 -16.14
N LEU A 281 -6.08 31.05 -16.05
CA LEU A 281 -5.03 31.07 -15.03
C LEU A 281 -4.21 32.35 -15.28
N ASP A 282 -4.04 33.17 -14.26
CA ASP A 282 -3.19 34.35 -14.34
C ASP A 282 -1.72 33.93 -14.25
N VAL A 283 -1.09 33.75 -15.41
CA VAL A 283 0.29 33.29 -15.55
C VAL A 283 1.27 34.28 -14.94
N ASP A 284 0.99 35.58 -15.01
CA ASP A 284 1.86 36.62 -14.46
C ASP A 284 1.95 36.58 -12.92
N SER A 285 0.92 36.06 -12.27
CA SER A 285 0.90 35.89 -10.81
C SER A 285 1.67 34.66 -10.31
N LEU A 286 2.09 33.76 -11.21
CA LEU A 286 2.79 32.54 -10.84
C LEU A 286 4.22 32.83 -10.39
N PRO A 287 4.71 32.13 -9.33
CA PRO A 287 6.06 32.34 -8.82
C PRO A 287 7.12 31.86 -9.81
N PRO A 288 8.19 32.65 -10.08
CA PRO A 288 9.29 32.23 -10.94
C PRO A 288 10.22 31.24 -10.24
N PHE A 289 11.05 30.55 -11.03
CA PHE A 289 12.12 29.70 -10.54
C PHE A 289 13.34 30.55 -10.13
N THR A 290 13.62 30.64 -8.85
CA THR A 290 14.70 31.47 -8.30
C THR A 290 15.81 30.69 -7.60
N THR A 291 15.67 29.36 -7.49
CA THR A 291 16.58 28.51 -6.71
C THR A 291 18.01 28.49 -7.29
N THR A 292 18.12 28.51 -8.61
CA THR A 292 19.42 28.44 -9.31
C THR A 292 19.38 29.37 -10.53
N PRO A 293 20.36 30.26 -10.70
CA PRO A 293 20.42 31.14 -11.87
C PRO A 293 20.48 30.36 -13.19
N LEU A 294 19.84 30.87 -14.25
CA LEU A 294 19.78 30.22 -15.56
C LEU A 294 21.16 29.86 -16.13
N ALA A 295 22.15 30.73 -15.96
CA ALA A 295 23.52 30.47 -16.39
C ALA A 295 24.17 29.28 -15.68
N ALA A 296 23.84 29.05 -14.41
CA ALA A 296 24.33 27.89 -13.67
C ALA A 296 23.62 26.60 -14.08
N LEU A 297 22.32 26.66 -14.37
CA LEU A 297 21.55 25.54 -14.93
C LEU A 297 22.10 25.11 -16.29
N ALA A 298 22.42 26.05 -17.17
CA ALA A 298 23.01 25.78 -18.47
C ALA A 298 24.38 25.07 -18.36
N GLY A 299 25.15 25.38 -17.30
CA GLY A 299 26.43 24.71 -17.00
C GLY A 299 26.29 23.23 -16.56
N LEU A 300 25.11 22.82 -16.12
CA LEU A 300 24.79 21.43 -15.75
C LEU A 300 24.43 20.55 -16.95
N LEU A 301 24.16 21.14 -18.12
CA LEU A 301 23.89 20.41 -19.35
C LEU A 301 25.16 19.70 -19.81
N GLY A 302 25.12 18.38 -19.95
CA GLY A 302 26.24 17.59 -20.45
C GLY A 302 26.60 17.93 -21.89
N LYS A 303 27.88 17.83 -22.24
CA LYS A 303 28.36 17.96 -23.62
C LYS A 303 28.07 16.66 -24.36
N GLY A 304 27.01 16.61 -25.17
CA GLY A 304 26.71 15.47 -26.04
C GLY A 304 25.26 15.44 -26.54
N ASP A 305 25.04 14.78 -27.68
CA ASP A 305 23.72 14.70 -28.35
C ASP A 305 22.67 13.84 -27.62
N THR A 306 23.07 13.14 -26.58
CA THR A 306 22.17 12.36 -25.72
C THR A 306 22.20 12.96 -24.32
N PHE A 307 21.15 13.71 -24.00
CA PHE A 307 20.91 14.13 -22.62
C PHE A 307 20.38 12.93 -21.83
N VAL A 308 21.24 12.32 -21.04
CA VAL A 308 20.83 11.42 -19.96
C VAL A 308 20.65 12.31 -18.76
N SER A 309 19.40 12.55 -18.34
CA SER A 309 19.16 13.24 -17.07
C SER A 309 19.85 12.44 -15.96
N GLN A 310 20.53 13.11 -15.04
CA GLN A 310 21.07 12.43 -13.89
C GLN A 310 19.93 11.68 -13.19
N ASP A 311 20.06 10.36 -13.13
CA ASP A 311 19.17 9.51 -12.36
C ASP A 311 19.13 10.04 -10.93
N LEU A 312 17.96 10.49 -10.49
CA LEU A 312 17.77 10.76 -9.09
C LEU A 312 17.71 9.46 -8.34
N GLN A 313 18.77 9.20 -7.69
CA GLN A 313 18.77 8.25 -6.58
C GLN A 313 18.19 8.95 -5.36
N SER A 314 16.92 8.76 -5.10
CA SER A 314 16.42 8.98 -3.74
C SER A 314 16.70 7.71 -2.95
N SER A 315 17.63 7.76 -2.01
CA SER A 315 17.81 6.69 -1.05
C SER A 315 16.58 6.62 -0.16
N THR A 316 15.80 5.57 -0.33
CA THR A 316 14.75 5.21 0.63
C THR A 316 15.32 4.20 1.62
N LEU A 317 14.63 3.94 2.72
CA LEU A 317 14.96 2.87 3.69
C LEU A 317 15.13 1.47 3.06
N PHE A 318 14.84 1.31 1.76
CA PHE A 318 14.76 0.05 1.03
C PHE A 318 15.65 0.00 -0.22
N GLY A 319 16.67 0.86 -0.31
CA GLY A 319 17.61 0.93 -1.42
C GLY A 319 17.39 2.13 -2.35
N ASP A 320 18.32 2.31 -3.26
CA ASP A 320 18.32 3.40 -4.22
C ASP A 320 17.15 3.24 -5.20
N TYR A 321 16.15 4.09 -5.09
CA TYR A 321 15.07 4.18 -6.07
C TYR A 321 15.59 4.95 -7.29
N ARG A 322 15.71 4.25 -8.42
CA ARG A 322 15.65 4.92 -9.71
C ARG A 322 14.20 5.32 -9.97
N VAL A 323 13.92 6.60 -9.93
CA VAL A 323 12.66 7.13 -10.43
C VAL A 323 12.77 7.17 -11.96
N ASP A 324 12.44 6.08 -12.61
CA ASP A 324 12.38 5.95 -14.08
C ASP A 324 11.34 6.87 -14.74
N GLY A 325 10.80 7.83 -14.04
CA GLY A 325 9.81 8.77 -14.55
C GLY A 325 10.32 10.18 -14.79
N ALA A 326 11.55 10.51 -14.37
CA ALA A 326 12.08 11.86 -14.52
C ALA A 326 12.85 12.08 -15.82
N VAL A 327 13.22 11.00 -16.51
CA VAL A 327 13.86 11.10 -17.81
C VAL A 327 12.78 11.16 -18.88
N MET A 328 12.38 12.34 -19.26
CA MET A 328 11.66 12.53 -20.50
C MET A 328 12.68 12.44 -21.64
N GLN A 329 12.71 11.34 -22.36
CA GLN A 329 13.32 11.33 -23.70
C GLN A 329 12.43 12.20 -24.58
N VAL A 330 12.88 13.40 -24.87
CA VAL A 330 12.08 14.41 -25.55
C VAL A 330 12.74 14.72 -26.88
N GLY A 331 12.00 14.61 -27.95
CA GLY A 331 12.47 14.90 -29.30
C GLY A 331 12.52 16.40 -29.64
N GLY A 332 12.06 17.28 -28.72
CA GLY A 332 12.02 18.73 -28.91
C GLY A 332 11.08 19.43 -27.93
N TYR A 333 11.04 20.76 -27.99
CA TYR A 333 10.26 21.59 -27.07
C TYR A 333 8.75 21.25 -27.05
N ASN A 334 8.13 21.01 -28.19
CA ASN A 334 6.71 20.66 -28.27
C ASN A 334 6.41 19.28 -27.62
N ASP A 335 7.32 18.32 -27.76
CA ASP A 335 7.19 17.03 -27.10
C ASP A 335 7.36 17.19 -25.57
N TYR A 336 8.26 18.08 -25.14
CA TYR A 336 8.41 18.46 -23.74
C TYR A 336 7.10 19.02 -23.16
N LEU A 337 6.50 20.03 -23.78
CA LEU A 337 5.23 20.61 -23.35
C LEU A 337 4.12 19.54 -23.25
N SER A 338 4.00 18.71 -24.28
CA SER A 338 3.00 17.64 -24.31
C SER A 338 3.16 16.64 -23.14
N ARG A 339 4.40 16.26 -22.84
CA ARG A 339 4.70 15.33 -21.73
C ARG A 339 4.50 15.98 -20.37
N LEU A 340 4.91 17.22 -20.21
CA LEU A 340 4.71 17.98 -18.98
C LEU A 340 3.22 18.21 -18.69
N THR A 341 2.45 18.61 -19.70
CA THR A 341 0.98 18.72 -19.63
C THR A 341 0.35 17.41 -19.17
N ARG A 342 0.74 16.29 -19.78
CA ARG A 342 0.25 14.96 -19.39
C ARG A 342 0.62 14.63 -17.95
N ARG A 343 1.85 14.92 -17.53
CA ARG A 343 2.32 14.67 -16.16
C ARG A 343 1.51 15.45 -15.13
N ILE A 344 1.28 16.75 -15.39
CA ILE A 344 0.47 17.60 -14.50
C ILE A 344 -0.99 17.11 -14.48
N SER A 345 -1.57 16.84 -15.64
CA SER A 345 -2.94 16.30 -15.74
C SER A 345 -3.09 14.97 -15.02
N GLN A 346 -2.14 14.04 -15.18
CA GLN A 346 -2.16 12.75 -14.49
C GLN A 346 -2.04 12.92 -12.97
N ALA A 347 -1.17 13.82 -12.49
CA ALA A 347 -1.02 14.09 -11.06
C ALA A 347 -2.30 14.65 -10.43
N LEU A 348 -3.07 15.42 -11.19
CA LEU A 348 -4.37 15.98 -10.77
C LEU A 348 -5.52 14.96 -10.87
N HIS A 349 -5.37 13.93 -11.70
CA HIS A 349 -6.37 12.89 -11.96
C HIS A 349 -6.11 11.58 -11.19
N GLU A 350 -5.24 11.55 -10.19
CA GLU A 350 -4.90 10.30 -9.52
C GLU A 350 -6.16 9.64 -8.96
N PRO A 351 -6.55 8.45 -9.46
CA PRO A 351 -7.75 7.78 -9.02
C PRO A 351 -7.58 7.32 -7.58
N LEU A 352 -8.65 7.36 -6.80
CA LEU A 352 -8.72 6.71 -5.48
C LEU A 352 -8.21 5.27 -5.60
N PRO A 353 -7.47 4.75 -4.59
CA PRO A 353 -6.89 3.42 -4.64
C PRO A 353 -7.92 2.38 -5.09
N ARG A 354 -7.57 1.59 -6.09
CA ARG A 354 -8.40 0.52 -6.62
C ARG A 354 -8.76 -0.46 -5.50
N GLY A 355 -10.01 -0.58 -5.15
CA GLY A 355 -10.48 -1.56 -4.16
C GLY A 355 -11.86 -1.29 -3.58
N ASN A 356 -12.41 -0.10 -3.76
CA ASN A 356 -13.72 0.21 -3.23
C ASN A 356 -14.70 0.50 -4.37
N ARG A 357 -15.50 -0.50 -4.79
CA ARG A 357 -16.52 -0.38 -5.85
C ARG A 357 -17.53 0.74 -5.58
N ILE A 358 -17.71 1.12 -4.31
CA ILE A 358 -18.60 2.21 -3.89
C ILE A 358 -17.97 3.57 -4.16
N ALA A 359 -16.64 3.68 -4.05
CA ALA A 359 -15.92 4.94 -4.33
C ALA A 359 -15.83 5.29 -5.82
N THR A 360 -15.96 4.32 -6.72
CA THR A 360 -15.90 4.57 -8.18
C THR A 360 -17.08 5.38 -8.72
N HIS A 361 -18.23 5.34 -8.06
CA HIS A 361 -19.38 6.18 -8.44
C HIS A 361 -19.30 7.62 -7.88
N LEU A 362 -18.47 7.83 -6.86
CA LEU A 362 -18.24 9.14 -6.23
C LEU A 362 -16.93 9.80 -6.68
N ALA A 363 -16.04 9.08 -7.32
CA ALA A 363 -14.81 9.60 -7.88
C ALA A 363 -15.07 10.10 -9.31
N LYS A 364 -15.73 11.25 -9.44
CA LYS A 364 -15.51 12.07 -10.63
C LYS A 364 -14.03 12.49 -10.63
N PRO A 365 -13.36 12.56 -11.82
CA PRO A 365 -11.97 13.02 -11.88
C PRO A 365 -11.85 14.35 -11.16
N TYR A 366 -10.88 14.48 -10.29
CA TYR A 366 -10.76 15.59 -9.34
C TYR A 366 -10.66 16.95 -10.00
N LEU A 367 -10.08 17.02 -11.18
CA LEU A 367 -9.98 18.22 -11.98
C LEU A 367 -9.91 17.82 -13.46
N GLN A 368 -10.88 18.19 -14.25
CA GLN A 368 -10.77 18.11 -15.70
C GLN A 368 -10.11 19.42 -16.18
N VAL A 369 -8.81 19.36 -16.42
CA VAL A 369 -8.10 20.48 -17.03
C VAL A 369 -8.13 20.29 -18.55
N ASN A 370 -8.54 21.32 -19.27
CA ASN A 370 -8.38 21.34 -20.72
C ASN A 370 -6.89 21.27 -21.05
N THR A 371 -6.46 20.18 -21.66
CA THR A 371 -5.04 19.95 -21.97
C THR A 371 -4.48 20.99 -22.96
N ALA A 372 -5.30 21.55 -23.84
CA ALA A 372 -4.88 22.60 -24.77
C ALA A 372 -4.62 23.92 -24.05
N GLU A 373 -5.49 24.31 -23.12
CA GLU A 373 -5.31 25.49 -22.30
C GLU A 373 -4.13 25.35 -21.34
N LEU A 374 -4.00 24.21 -20.67
CA LEU A 374 -2.85 23.92 -19.82
C LEU A 374 -1.54 23.99 -20.59
N THR A 375 -1.52 23.48 -21.82
CA THR A 375 -0.32 23.56 -22.67
C THR A 375 -0.01 25.02 -23.03
N ALA A 376 -1.03 25.83 -23.35
CA ALA A 376 -0.85 27.25 -23.66
C ALA A 376 -0.34 28.05 -22.44
N TRP A 377 -0.87 27.81 -21.25
CA TRP A 377 -0.39 28.46 -20.02
C TRP A 377 1.03 28.04 -19.66
N LEU A 378 1.38 26.76 -19.85
CA LEU A 378 2.75 26.27 -19.66
C LEU A 378 3.73 26.92 -20.63
N ASP A 379 3.35 27.04 -21.89
CA ASP A 379 4.15 27.71 -22.91
C ASP A 379 4.38 29.19 -22.55
N ASP A 380 3.31 29.92 -22.26
CA ASP A 380 3.36 31.33 -21.85
C ASP A 380 4.23 31.54 -20.60
N TYR A 381 4.02 30.72 -19.56
CA TYR A 381 4.82 30.74 -18.33
C TYR A 381 6.32 30.52 -18.60
N ILE A 382 6.66 29.55 -19.45
CA ILE A 382 8.06 29.26 -19.79
C ILE A 382 8.71 30.43 -20.53
N TRP A 383 7.97 31.06 -21.46
CA TRP A 383 8.50 32.15 -22.25
C TRP A 383 8.66 33.43 -21.44
N THR A 384 7.74 33.73 -20.52
CA THR A 384 7.62 35.07 -19.93
C THR A 384 7.96 35.16 -18.47
N ARG A 385 7.76 34.06 -17.71
CA ARG A 385 7.74 34.13 -16.25
C ARG A 385 8.70 33.19 -15.53
N LEU A 386 8.97 32.02 -16.08
CA LEU A 386 9.69 30.93 -15.40
C LEU A 386 11.01 31.39 -14.76
N PHE A 387 11.82 32.16 -15.46
CA PHE A 387 13.12 32.65 -14.98
C PHE A 387 13.12 34.12 -14.56
N ASP A 388 11.96 34.70 -14.31
CA ASP A 388 11.75 36.10 -13.98
C ASP A 388 12.30 37.04 -15.10
N ALA A 389 12.31 36.57 -16.33
CA ALA A 389 12.77 37.22 -17.54
C ALA A 389 12.26 36.46 -18.77
N ASP A 390 12.25 37.14 -19.92
CA ASP A 390 11.93 36.52 -21.20
C ASP A 390 12.94 35.40 -21.49
N PHE A 391 12.43 34.18 -21.74
CA PHE A 391 13.22 33.00 -22.05
C PHE A 391 12.76 32.42 -23.38
N ASN A 392 13.69 32.37 -24.36
CA ASN A 392 13.41 31.76 -25.65
C ASN A 392 13.82 30.26 -25.62
N PRO A 393 12.89 29.32 -25.43
CA PRO A 393 13.23 27.89 -25.39
C PRO A 393 13.79 27.36 -26.71
N LEU A 394 13.52 28.02 -27.84
CA LEU A 394 13.99 27.63 -29.16
C LEU A 394 15.34 28.29 -29.52
N GLY A 395 15.90 29.11 -28.64
CA GLY A 395 17.21 29.74 -28.80
C GLY A 395 18.37 28.75 -28.55
N HIS A 396 19.60 29.23 -28.83
CA HIS A 396 20.83 28.47 -28.65
C HIS A 396 21.88 29.26 -27.84
N ASP A 397 21.43 30.07 -26.90
CA ASP A 397 22.25 31.05 -26.19
C ASP A 397 23.28 30.39 -25.25
N HIS A 398 23.12 29.12 -24.93
CA HIS A 398 23.93 28.38 -23.95
C HIS A 398 24.70 27.19 -24.58
N GLY A 399 24.95 27.23 -25.88
CA GLY A 399 25.73 26.17 -26.58
C GLY A 399 24.93 24.90 -26.90
N ALA A 400 23.65 24.88 -26.53
CA ALA A 400 22.66 23.86 -26.87
C ALA A 400 21.31 24.55 -27.01
N GLU A 401 20.30 23.86 -27.51
CA GLU A 401 18.93 24.38 -27.53
C GLU A 401 18.49 24.72 -26.09
N ASN A 402 18.00 25.94 -25.86
CA ASN A 402 17.70 26.46 -24.52
C ASN A 402 16.67 25.61 -23.76
N TRP A 403 15.68 25.02 -24.47
CA TRP A 403 14.66 24.19 -23.85
C TRP A 403 15.23 22.99 -23.08
N ARG A 404 16.47 22.57 -23.34
CA ARG A 404 17.12 21.46 -22.62
C ARG A 404 17.31 21.75 -21.13
N VAL A 405 17.43 23.03 -20.76
CA VAL A 405 17.47 23.46 -19.34
C VAL A 405 16.20 23.07 -18.59
N LEU A 406 15.08 23.04 -19.31
CA LEU A 406 13.77 22.69 -18.75
C LEU A 406 13.67 21.19 -18.34
N LEU A 407 14.58 20.34 -18.84
CA LEU A 407 14.63 18.92 -18.47
C LEU A 407 15.32 18.67 -17.12
N LEU A 408 16.01 19.69 -16.59
CA LEU A 408 16.66 19.59 -15.31
C LEU A 408 15.59 19.42 -14.23
N GLN A 409 15.80 18.44 -13.37
CA GLN A 409 14.82 18.04 -12.36
C GLN A 409 14.30 19.21 -11.52
N PRO A 410 15.14 20.10 -10.95
CA PRO A 410 14.64 21.20 -10.13
C PRO A 410 13.66 22.09 -10.89
N VAL A 411 13.85 22.25 -12.19
CA VAL A 411 12.98 23.06 -13.06
C VAL A 411 11.65 22.34 -13.32
N VAL A 412 11.71 21.04 -13.67
CA VAL A 412 10.49 20.21 -13.88
C VAL A 412 9.64 20.14 -12.62
N GLU A 413 10.27 19.97 -11.47
CA GLU A 413 9.58 19.92 -10.17
C GLU A 413 8.93 21.26 -9.84
N HIS A 414 9.64 22.36 -10.06
CA HIS A 414 9.12 23.70 -9.83
C HIS A 414 7.88 23.96 -10.70
N ILE A 415 7.97 23.76 -12.03
CA ILE A 415 6.84 23.98 -12.93
C ILE A 415 5.65 23.09 -12.53
N THR A 416 5.90 21.82 -12.25
CA THR A 416 4.84 20.88 -11.83
C THR A 416 4.15 21.36 -10.54
N LYS A 417 4.94 21.82 -9.57
CA LYS A 417 4.43 22.34 -8.29
C LYS A 417 3.60 23.61 -8.47
N VAL A 418 4.13 24.56 -9.22
CA VAL A 418 3.47 25.86 -9.45
C VAL A 418 2.11 25.66 -10.10
N PHE A 419 2.06 24.90 -11.19
CA PHE A 419 0.79 24.64 -11.88
C PHE A 419 -0.18 23.78 -11.09
N ALA A 420 0.30 22.76 -10.39
CA ALA A 420 -0.57 21.94 -9.54
C ALA A 420 -1.23 22.78 -8.43
N VAL A 421 -0.48 23.64 -7.76
CA VAL A 421 -1.01 24.54 -6.73
C VAL A 421 -1.99 25.55 -7.33
N ALA A 422 -1.61 26.22 -8.40
CA ALA A 422 -2.43 27.26 -9.02
C ALA A 422 -3.77 26.71 -9.55
N LEU A 423 -3.76 25.54 -10.20
CA LEU A 423 -4.97 24.88 -10.68
C LEU A 423 -5.88 24.46 -9.52
N LEU A 424 -5.32 23.95 -8.43
CA LEU A 424 -6.09 23.57 -7.25
C LEU A 424 -6.70 24.78 -6.51
N GLU A 425 -5.95 25.87 -6.40
CA GLU A 425 -6.44 27.11 -5.80
C GLU A 425 -7.48 27.82 -6.69
N SER A 426 -7.35 27.71 -8.00
CA SER A 426 -8.35 28.21 -8.97
C SER A 426 -9.67 27.46 -8.81
N GLU A 427 -9.65 26.14 -8.66
CA GLU A 427 -10.85 25.33 -8.42
C GLU A 427 -11.59 25.75 -7.13
N GLU A 428 -10.86 26.04 -6.06
CA GLU A 428 -11.46 26.44 -4.78
C GLU A 428 -12.18 27.80 -4.83
N LYS A 429 -11.78 28.69 -5.73
CA LYS A 429 -12.35 30.05 -5.84
C LYS A 429 -13.62 30.15 -6.68
N HIS A 430 -13.91 29.18 -7.54
CA HIS A 430 -14.94 29.30 -8.60
C HIS A 430 -16.13 28.36 -8.43
N VAL A 431 -16.45 27.99 -7.21
CA VAL A 431 -17.56 27.10 -6.91
C VAL A 431 -18.87 27.87 -6.85
N SER A 432 -19.63 27.88 -7.96
CA SER A 432 -20.95 28.51 -8.06
C SER A 432 -22.10 27.56 -8.42
N GLY A 433 -21.92 26.25 -8.26
CA GLY A 433 -22.96 25.23 -8.51
C GLY A 433 -23.76 24.85 -7.27
N ALA A 434 -24.89 24.19 -7.45
CA ALA A 434 -25.66 23.62 -6.35
C ALA A 434 -24.78 22.61 -5.61
N LEU A 435 -24.60 22.84 -4.30
CA LEU A 435 -23.85 21.94 -3.43
C LEU A 435 -24.71 20.71 -3.10
N GLU A 436 -24.31 19.56 -3.55
CA GLU A 436 -24.86 18.29 -3.08
C GLU A 436 -24.02 17.79 -1.90
N VAL A 437 -24.63 17.72 -0.72
CA VAL A 437 -23.95 17.28 0.49
C VAL A 437 -24.36 15.86 0.81
N HIS A 438 -23.41 14.94 0.72
CA HIS A 438 -23.56 13.56 1.18
C HIS A 438 -22.86 13.37 2.52
N ARG A 439 -23.27 12.36 3.25
CA ARG A 439 -22.67 12.00 4.52
C ARG A 439 -22.35 10.51 4.54
N ARG A 440 -21.12 10.18 4.91
CA ARG A 440 -20.66 8.80 5.07
C ARG A 440 -20.41 8.50 6.53
N ALA A 441 -21.04 7.46 7.03
CA ALA A 441 -20.90 7.04 8.42
C ALA A 441 -19.70 6.12 8.62
N LEU A 442 -18.99 6.24 9.75
CA LEU A 442 -17.92 5.30 10.07
C LEU A 442 -18.43 3.86 10.18
N SER A 443 -19.67 3.68 10.61
CA SER A 443 -20.35 2.38 10.72
C SER A 443 -20.59 1.66 9.39
N GLU A 444 -20.39 2.32 8.24
CA GLU A 444 -20.38 1.66 6.94
C GLU A 444 -19.23 0.64 6.83
N VAL A 445 -18.25 0.73 7.73
CA VAL A 445 -17.22 -0.28 7.93
C VAL A 445 -17.58 -1.09 9.20
N PRO A 446 -18.28 -2.22 9.07
CA PRO A 446 -18.84 -2.93 10.22
C PRO A 446 -17.80 -3.66 11.07
N ARG A 447 -16.60 -3.88 10.53
CA ARG A 447 -15.54 -4.65 11.19
C ARG A 447 -14.15 -4.12 10.83
N LEU A 448 -13.29 -4.05 11.84
CA LEU A 448 -11.85 -3.86 11.69
C LEU A 448 -11.12 -5.12 12.20
N MET A 449 -10.01 -5.47 11.55
CA MET A 449 -9.09 -6.50 12.07
C MET A 449 -7.97 -5.79 12.81
N VAL A 450 -7.78 -6.09 14.08
CA VAL A 450 -6.76 -5.47 14.93
C VAL A 450 -5.95 -6.54 15.66
N ARG A 451 -4.73 -6.20 16.09
CA ARG A 451 -3.97 -7.10 16.96
C ARG A 451 -4.45 -6.95 18.39
N GLU A 452 -4.63 -8.07 19.08
CA GLU A 452 -5.05 -8.06 20.48
C GLU A 452 -4.04 -7.35 21.37
N SER A 453 -2.73 -7.64 21.16
CA SER A 453 -1.61 -7.01 21.87
C SER A 453 -1.47 -5.49 21.62
N GLN A 454 -2.03 -5.00 20.51
CA GLN A 454 -1.96 -3.58 20.09
C GLN A 454 -3.35 -2.97 20.00
N SER A 455 -4.25 -3.37 20.84
CA SER A 455 -5.61 -2.84 20.91
C SER A 455 -6.15 -2.88 22.34
N VAL A 456 -7.15 -2.09 22.59
CA VAL A 456 -7.80 -2.01 23.89
C VAL A 456 -9.33 -1.99 23.72
N PRO A 457 -10.09 -2.63 24.62
CA PRO A 457 -11.52 -2.46 24.68
C PRO A 457 -11.88 -0.99 24.99
N VAL A 458 -12.87 -0.45 24.29
CA VAL A 458 -13.34 0.92 24.46
C VAL A 458 -14.88 0.94 24.60
N SER A 459 -15.43 1.95 25.26
CA SER A 459 -16.88 2.06 25.46
C SER A 459 -17.51 3.26 24.76
N LYS A 460 -16.72 4.25 24.33
CA LYS A 460 -17.18 5.48 23.67
C LYS A 460 -16.86 5.51 22.18
N CYS A 461 -16.86 4.35 21.54
CA CYS A 461 -16.55 4.18 20.12
C CYS A 461 -17.58 3.27 19.47
N ILE A 462 -17.77 3.41 18.17
CA ILE A 462 -18.62 2.50 17.39
C ILE A 462 -18.13 1.05 17.46
N TYR A 463 -16.80 0.84 17.54
CA TYR A 463 -16.20 -0.48 17.69
C TYR A 463 -16.04 -0.87 19.16
N ARG A 464 -16.03 -2.18 19.41
CA ARG A 464 -15.78 -2.71 20.76
C ARG A 464 -14.33 -2.56 21.20
N ARG A 465 -13.42 -2.39 20.25
CA ARG A 465 -11.96 -2.33 20.44
C ARG A 465 -11.35 -1.34 19.47
N LEU A 466 -10.29 -0.64 19.88
CA LEU A 466 -9.48 0.20 19.02
C LEU A 466 -8.01 -0.23 19.09
N GLY A 467 -7.38 -0.32 17.93
CA GLY A 467 -5.95 -0.60 17.80
C GLY A 467 -5.12 0.66 17.57
N TRP A 468 -3.81 0.57 17.80
CA TRP A 468 -2.80 1.56 17.46
C TRP A 468 -1.72 0.96 16.56
N PRO A 469 -0.91 1.79 15.84
CA PRO A 469 0.16 1.28 14.99
C PRO A 469 1.21 0.49 15.76
N ALA A 470 1.78 -0.55 15.12
CA ALA A 470 2.83 -1.38 15.69
C ALA A 470 4.12 -0.59 15.95
N ARG A 471 4.43 0.35 15.06
CA ARG A 471 5.59 1.25 15.20
C ARG A 471 5.11 2.61 15.66
N ASN A 472 5.82 3.19 16.64
CA ASN A 472 5.59 4.53 17.16
C ASN A 472 4.15 4.80 17.66
N GLY A 473 3.36 3.76 17.92
CA GLY A 473 1.97 3.86 18.37
C GLY A 473 1.78 4.24 19.84
N GLY A 474 2.83 4.70 20.51
CA GLY A 474 2.77 5.06 21.93
C GLY A 474 1.90 6.27 22.21
N LEU A 475 1.94 7.27 21.33
CA LEU A 475 1.13 8.48 21.44
C LEU A 475 -0.35 8.19 21.19
N GLU A 476 -0.67 7.44 20.14
CA GLU A 476 -2.05 7.03 19.82
C GLU A 476 -2.64 6.14 20.93
N ARG A 477 -1.83 5.22 21.47
CA ARG A 477 -2.26 4.41 22.63
C ARG A 477 -2.61 5.29 23.82
N ARG A 478 -1.75 6.24 24.16
CA ARG A 478 -1.96 7.21 25.25
C ARG A 478 -3.23 8.02 25.01
N PHE A 479 -3.42 8.49 23.78
CA PHE A 479 -4.61 9.26 23.39
C PHE A 479 -5.89 8.44 23.53
N ILE A 480 -5.92 7.18 23.09
CA ILE A 480 -7.07 6.27 23.22
C ILE A 480 -7.47 6.12 24.69
N HIS A 481 -6.49 5.85 25.57
CA HIS A 481 -6.75 5.71 26.99
C HIS A 481 -7.30 7.00 27.61
N TRP A 482 -6.76 8.14 27.21
CA TRP A 482 -7.21 9.43 27.72
C TRP A 482 -8.61 9.77 27.25
N ALA A 483 -8.89 9.63 25.95
CA ALA A 483 -10.24 9.84 25.39
C ALA A 483 -11.29 8.92 26.03
N GLN A 484 -10.95 7.66 26.29
CA GLN A 484 -11.81 6.72 26.99
C GLN A 484 -12.13 7.13 28.42
N ALA A 485 -11.15 7.67 29.13
CA ALA A 485 -11.27 8.06 30.56
C ALA A 485 -11.96 9.43 30.76
N ASP A 486 -11.84 10.35 29.80
CA ASP A 486 -12.35 11.72 29.92
C ASP A 486 -13.87 11.80 29.85
N ALA A 487 -14.50 12.27 30.92
CA ALA A 487 -15.96 12.42 31.00
C ALA A 487 -16.55 13.43 29.99
N GLN A 488 -15.76 14.39 29.51
CA GLN A 488 -16.21 15.40 28.53
C GLN A 488 -16.16 14.88 27.09
N VAL A 489 -15.48 13.76 26.83
CA VAL A 489 -15.48 13.07 25.55
C VAL A 489 -16.71 12.17 25.47
N LEU A 490 -17.62 12.47 24.56
CA LEU A 490 -18.86 11.73 24.34
C LEU A 490 -18.67 10.54 23.40
N ALA A 491 -17.89 10.73 22.34
CA ALA A 491 -17.53 9.68 21.40
C ALA A 491 -16.14 9.94 20.83
N PHE A 492 -15.43 8.88 20.47
CA PHE A 492 -14.17 8.99 19.71
C PHE A 492 -13.97 7.72 18.88
N CYS A 493 -13.25 7.86 17.78
CA CYS A 493 -12.89 6.73 16.95
C CYS A 493 -11.54 6.99 16.28
N ARG A 494 -10.67 5.98 16.24
CA ARG A 494 -9.48 6.00 15.39
C ARG A 494 -9.90 5.71 13.95
N ILE A 495 -9.45 6.52 13.02
CA ILE A 495 -9.76 6.33 11.61
C ILE A 495 -8.74 5.35 11.01
N SER A 496 -9.24 4.30 10.38
CA SER A 496 -8.39 3.36 9.63
C SER A 496 -8.18 3.87 8.22
N GLU A 497 -6.93 4.15 7.85
CA GLU A 497 -6.56 4.70 6.54
C GLU A 497 -7.07 3.85 5.37
N ASN A 498 -7.04 2.53 5.52
CA ASN A 498 -7.45 1.62 4.45
C ASN A 498 -8.96 1.33 4.44
N ARG A 499 -9.59 1.32 5.60
CA ARG A 499 -11.02 0.95 5.73
C ARG A 499 -11.93 2.17 5.60
N HIS A 500 -11.58 3.28 6.26
CA HIS A 500 -12.32 4.54 6.18
C HIS A 500 -11.75 5.45 5.08
N ALA A 501 -11.53 4.89 3.87
CA ALA A 501 -10.94 5.64 2.75
C ALA A 501 -11.72 6.91 2.39
N PHE A 502 -13.01 6.97 2.75
CA PHE A 502 -13.85 8.13 2.60
C PHE A 502 -13.55 9.27 3.61
N ALA A 503 -12.78 9.01 4.67
CA ALA A 503 -12.36 10.01 5.65
C ALA A 503 -11.04 10.70 5.30
N ARG A 504 -10.58 10.56 4.06
CA ARG A 504 -9.34 11.16 3.58
C ARG A 504 -9.54 12.63 3.23
N LEU A 505 -8.54 13.42 3.61
CA LEU A 505 -8.43 14.82 3.25
C LEU A 505 -7.38 14.99 2.16
N ARG A 506 -7.66 15.83 1.17
CA ARG A 506 -6.72 16.15 0.10
C ARG A 506 -5.79 17.27 0.56
N TYR A 507 -4.51 17.16 0.23
CA TYR A 507 -3.53 18.23 0.42
C TYR A 507 -2.49 18.21 -0.70
N VAL A 508 -1.71 19.29 -0.82
CA VAL A 508 -0.63 19.38 -1.78
C VAL A 508 0.69 19.15 -1.03
N LYS A 509 1.45 18.14 -1.47
CA LYS A 509 2.78 17.84 -0.91
C LYS A 509 3.78 18.97 -1.20
N GLU A 510 4.95 18.88 -0.57
CA GLU A 510 6.05 19.81 -0.80
C GLU A 510 6.51 19.82 -2.27
N ASP A 511 6.46 18.68 -2.95
CA ASP A 511 6.77 18.52 -4.37
C ASP A 511 5.67 19.06 -5.31
N GLY A 512 4.59 19.66 -4.79
CA GLY A 512 3.47 20.19 -5.56
C GLY A 512 2.45 19.15 -6.01
N LEU A 513 2.65 17.87 -5.72
CA LEU A 513 1.72 16.83 -6.11
C LEU A 513 0.56 16.72 -5.12
N PRO A 514 -0.68 16.52 -5.60
CA PRO A 514 -1.81 16.24 -4.73
C PRO A 514 -1.63 14.90 -4.05
N ALA A 515 -2.01 14.83 -2.79
CA ALA A 515 -1.98 13.63 -2.00
C ALA A 515 -3.17 13.61 -1.04
N PHE A 516 -3.45 12.42 -0.51
CA PHE A 516 -4.46 12.23 0.51
C PHE A 516 -3.81 11.82 1.82
N TYR A 517 -4.40 12.23 2.91
CA TYR A 517 -4.06 11.71 4.22
C TYR A 517 -5.33 11.48 5.04
N THR A 518 -5.25 10.61 6.00
CA THR A 518 -6.33 10.29 6.93
C THR A 518 -5.93 10.83 8.30
N PRO A 519 -6.72 11.72 8.93
CA PRO A 519 -6.51 12.11 10.31
C PRO A 519 -6.55 10.89 11.24
N ASP A 520 -5.81 10.93 12.35
CA ASP A 520 -5.69 9.78 13.24
C ASP A 520 -7.01 9.48 13.98
N PHE A 521 -7.72 10.51 14.46
CA PHE A 521 -8.92 10.35 15.29
C PHE A 521 -10.03 11.33 14.95
N LEU A 522 -11.25 10.90 15.23
CA LEU A 522 -12.42 11.74 15.43
C LEU A 522 -12.78 11.74 16.92
N VAL A 523 -13.09 12.92 17.45
CA VAL A 523 -13.53 13.09 18.84
C VAL A 523 -14.74 14.01 18.88
N ARG A 524 -15.80 13.62 19.58
CA ARG A 524 -17.00 14.42 19.80
C ARG A 524 -17.12 14.78 21.27
N THR A 525 -17.27 16.07 21.53
CA THR A 525 -17.63 16.65 22.81
C THR A 525 -19.03 17.25 22.73
N ALA A 526 -19.54 17.82 23.81
CA ALA A 526 -20.84 18.50 23.81
C ALA A 526 -20.89 19.71 22.85
N GLY A 527 -19.74 20.34 22.57
CA GLY A 527 -19.69 21.59 21.82
C GLY A 527 -19.09 21.48 20.42
N ALA A 528 -18.42 20.38 20.05
CA ALA A 528 -17.72 20.28 18.78
C ALA A 528 -17.36 18.84 18.40
N ILE A 529 -17.06 18.64 17.11
CA ILE A 529 -16.38 17.46 16.57
C ILE A 529 -14.96 17.88 16.17
N TYR A 530 -13.99 17.09 16.58
CA TYR A 530 -12.58 17.33 16.31
C TYR A 530 -12.01 16.26 15.40
N LEU A 531 -11.36 16.65 14.32
CA LEU A 531 -10.38 15.86 13.57
C LEU A 531 -9.04 16.03 14.25
N VAL A 532 -8.45 14.95 14.73
CA VAL A 532 -7.22 14.99 15.51
C VAL A 532 -6.12 14.27 14.76
N GLU A 533 -5.00 14.93 14.61
CA GLU A 533 -3.74 14.38 14.12
C GLU A 533 -2.71 14.41 15.24
N THR A 534 -2.05 13.29 15.47
CA THR A 534 -1.02 13.15 16.51
C THR A 534 0.34 12.99 15.85
N LYS A 535 1.35 13.71 16.32
CA LYS A 535 2.71 13.67 15.76
C LYS A 535 3.77 13.74 16.85
N ALA A 536 4.88 13.03 16.65
CA ALA A 536 6.09 13.24 17.44
C ALA A 536 6.51 14.72 17.35
N GLN A 537 7.03 15.26 18.45
CA GLN A 537 7.33 16.70 18.58
C GLN A 537 8.20 17.23 17.44
N GLN A 538 9.20 16.47 17.01
CA GLN A 538 10.11 16.85 15.93
C GLN A 538 9.45 16.93 14.55
N GLN A 539 8.32 16.24 14.35
CA GLN A 539 7.61 16.21 13.07
C GLN A 539 6.63 17.36 12.88
N LEU A 540 6.28 18.09 13.95
CA LEU A 540 5.31 19.19 13.89
C LEU A 540 5.69 20.28 12.89
N VAL A 541 6.98 20.57 12.75
CA VAL A 541 7.51 21.62 11.85
C VAL A 541 7.77 21.12 10.42
N HIS A 542 7.55 19.84 10.15
CA HIS A 542 7.79 19.28 8.82
C HIS A 542 6.85 19.92 7.77
N PRO A 543 7.35 20.36 6.59
CA PRO A 543 6.55 21.08 5.59
C PRO A 543 5.26 20.35 5.20
N ASN A 544 5.32 19.03 5.00
CA ASN A 544 4.12 18.24 4.65
C ASN A 544 3.11 18.18 5.80
N VAL A 545 3.53 18.22 7.07
CA VAL A 545 2.61 18.28 8.23
C VAL A 545 1.89 19.64 8.26
N GLN A 546 2.61 20.72 8.00
CA GLN A 546 2.01 22.06 7.91
C GLN A 546 1.04 22.19 6.73
N ARG A 547 1.34 21.55 5.58
CA ARG A 547 0.42 21.50 4.43
C ARG A 547 -0.85 20.70 4.73
N LYS A 548 -0.72 19.56 5.42
CA LYS A 548 -1.88 18.80 5.91
C LYS A 548 -2.74 19.63 6.86
N LEU A 549 -2.10 20.35 7.79
CA LEU A 549 -2.79 21.26 8.71
C LEU A 549 -3.59 22.33 7.94
N LYS A 550 -2.97 23.03 6.98
CA LYS A 550 -3.64 24.05 6.15
C LYS A 550 -4.86 23.46 5.43
N ALA A 551 -4.68 22.31 4.78
CA ALA A 551 -5.75 21.63 4.05
C ALA A 551 -6.92 21.21 4.95
N ALA A 552 -6.63 20.68 6.13
CA ALA A 552 -7.64 20.26 7.09
C ALA A 552 -8.41 21.44 7.71
N LEU A 553 -7.73 22.55 7.98
CA LEU A 553 -8.40 23.79 8.43
C LEU A 553 -9.35 24.31 7.36
N GLY A 554 -8.93 24.38 6.10
CA GLY A 554 -9.80 24.78 4.98
C GLY A 554 -10.98 23.82 4.79
N TRP A 555 -10.78 22.50 4.96
CA TRP A 555 -11.88 21.54 4.94
C TRP A 555 -12.88 21.79 6.08
N CYS A 556 -12.41 21.97 7.32
CA CYS A 556 -13.29 22.30 8.46
C CYS A 556 -14.07 23.59 8.25
N GLU A 557 -13.44 24.62 7.66
CA GLU A 557 -14.10 25.88 7.35
C GLU A 557 -15.25 25.68 6.36
N ARG A 558 -15.03 24.95 5.27
CA ARG A 558 -16.08 24.58 4.32
C ARG A 558 -17.23 23.80 4.97
N ILE A 559 -16.91 22.80 5.79
CA ILE A 559 -17.93 22.01 6.51
C ILE A 559 -18.73 22.90 7.48
N ASN A 560 -18.09 23.83 8.17
CA ASN A 560 -18.76 24.73 9.10
C ASN A 560 -19.68 25.74 8.38
N GLY A 561 -19.45 26.01 7.11
CA GLY A 561 -20.35 26.79 6.26
C GLY A 561 -21.63 26.06 5.87
N LEU A 562 -21.70 24.74 6.04
CA LEU A 562 -22.90 23.95 5.74
C LEU A 562 -23.98 24.10 6.80
N PRO A 563 -25.27 23.91 6.44
CA PRO A 563 -26.35 23.79 7.42
C PRO A 563 -26.07 22.76 8.52
N ALA A 564 -26.58 23.01 9.72
CA ALA A 564 -26.30 22.19 10.90
C ALA A 564 -26.66 20.70 10.72
N GLU A 565 -27.68 20.40 9.94
CA GLU A 565 -28.14 19.04 9.62
C GLU A 565 -27.07 18.20 8.92
N HIS A 566 -26.24 18.80 8.09
CA HIS A 566 -25.17 18.11 7.37
C HIS A 566 -23.92 17.81 8.22
N ARG A 567 -23.77 18.49 9.37
CA ARG A 567 -22.61 18.38 10.25
C ARG A 567 -22.92 17.90 11.66
N GLN A 568 -23.98 17.14 11.82
CA GLN A 568 -24.47 16.58 13.09
C GLN A 568 -24.76 17.65 14.17
N GLY A 569 -25.15 18.86 13.75
CA GLY A 569 -25.48 19.97 14.65
C GLY A 569 -24.29 20.66 15.32
N LEU A 570 -23.07 20.19 15.10
CA LEU A 570 -21.87 20.64 15.80
C LEU A 570 -20.85 21.28 14.82
N PRO A 571 -20.05 22.24 15.29
CA PRO A 571 -18.91 22.72 14.51
C PRO A 571 -17.79 21.67 14.44
N TRP A 572 -17.09 21.63 13.32
CA TRP A 572 -15.94 20.77 13.09
C TRP A 572 -14.64 21.55 13.20
N HIS A 573 -13.67 21.01 13.90
CA HIS A 573 -12.36 21.61 14.09
C HIS A 573 -11.25 20.60 13.82
N TYR A 574 -10.15 21.07 13.30
CA TYR A 574 -8.94 20.27 13.19
C TYR A 574 -7.94 20.67 14.27
N VAL A 575 -7.27 19.70 14.86
CA VAL A 575 -6.21 19.89 15.85
C VAL A 575 -5.02 19.00 15.56
N LEU A 576 -3.82 19.59 15.57
CA LEU A 576 -2.56 18.90 15.47
C LEU A 576 -1.91 18.87 16.88
N LEU A 577 -1.75 17.68 17.42
CA LEU A 577 -1.22 17.46 18.76
C LEU A 577 0.19 16.89 18.72
N GLY A 578 1.13 17.59 19.35
CA GLY A 578 2.47 17.07 19.61
C GLY A 578 2.51 16.21 20.88
N GLU A 579 3.47 15.30 20.91
CA GLU A 579 3.67 14.37 22.03
C GLU A 579 3.88 15.12 23.37
N ASP A 580 4.66 16.19 23.36
CA ASP A 580 4.95 16.97 24.56
C ASP A 580 3.70 17.65 25.13
N ALA A 581 2.86 18.20 24.26
CA ALA A 581 1.61 18.83 24.68
C ALA A 581 0.64 17.81 25.30
N VAL A 582 0.51 16.64 24.71
CA VAL A 582 -0.32 15.55 25.24
C VAL A 582 0.20 15.11 26.60
N ALA A 583 1.52 14.93 26.75
CA ALA A 583 2.13 14.55 28.03
C ALA A 583 1.92 15.62 29.11
N GLU A 584 2.24 16.88 28.82
CA GLU A 584 2.17 17.99 29.76
C GLU A 584 0.73 18.18 30.30
N TRP A 585 -0.26 18.16 29.43
CA TRP A 585 -1.65 18.37 29.84
C TRP A 585 -2.20 17.18 30.64
N GLN A 586 -1.82 15.96 30.27
CA GLN A 586 -2.21 14.76 31.01
C GLN A 586 -1.57 14.73 32.41
N ASP A 587 -0.29 15.08 32.52
CA ASP A 587 0.45 15.15 33.80
C ASP A 587 -0.15 16.19 34.74
N LYS A 588 -0.71 17.27 34.22
CA LYS A 588 -1.45 18.29 34.96
C LYS A 588 -2.86 17.88 35.36
N GLY A 589 -3.32 16.69 34.96
CA GLY A 589 -4.65 16.20 35.25
C GLY A 589 -5.77 16.93 34.50
N ALA A 590 -5.47 17.60 33.40
CA ALA A 590 -6.45 18.29 32.57
C ALA A 590 -7.34 17.33 31.77
N HIS A 591 -8.49 17.81 31.34
CA HIS A 591 -9.36 17.06 30.42
C HIS A 591 -8.84 17.09 28.99
N LEU A 592 -8.98 15.99 28.25
CA LEU A 592 -8.63 15.95 26.81
C LEU A 592 -9.46 16.98 26.04
N ALA A 593 -10.73 17.14 26.36
CA ALA A 593 -11.61 18.12 25.74
C ALA A 593 -11.09 19.56 25.89
N GLU A 594 -10.46 19.89 27.00
CA GLU A 594 -9.83 21.20 27.24
C GLU A 594 -8.59 21.39 26.37
N LEU A 595 -7.74 20.36 26.24
CA LEU A 595 -6.60 20.40 25.32
C LEU A 595 -7.06 20.59 23.88
N LEU A 596 -8.08 19.86 23.43
CA LEU A 596 -8.63 20.00 22.08
C LEU A 596 -9.15 21.42 21.82
N ALA A 597 -9.89 21.98 22.77
CA ALA A 597 -10.38 23.35 22.67
C ALA A 597 -9.25 24.39 22.65
N PHE A 598 -8.18 24.19 23.42
CA PHE A 598 -7.01 25.05 23.43
C PHE A 598 -6.18 24.92 22.12
N ALA A 599 -5.92 23.70 21.68
CA ALA A 599 -5.14 23.44 20.48
C ALA A 599 -5.79 23.99 19.21
N ARG A 600 -7.14 24.00 19.16
CA ARG A 600 -7.90 24.66 18.11
C ARG A 600 -7.52 26.13 17.92
N LEU A 601 -7.33 26.85 19.01
CA LEU A 601 -7.01 28.30 18.98
C LEU A 601 -5.60 28.57 18.45
N ARG A 602 -4.65 27.64 18.68
CA ARG A 602 -3.29 27.71 18.18
C ARG A 602 -3.18 27.37 16.69
N ALA A 603 -4.11 26.59 16.17
CA ALA A 603 -4.17 26.22 14.76
C ALA A 603 -4.70 27.33 13.85
N LEU A 604 -5.28 28.39 14.42
CA LEU A 604 -5.70 29.55 13.62
C LEU A 604 -4.45 30.33 13.20
N PRO A 605 -4.21 30.55 11.89
CA PRO A 605 -3.07 31.34 11.44
C PRO A 605 -3.20 32.77 11.96
N THR A 606 -2.20 33.24 12.71
CA THR A 606 -2.06 34.67 12.93
C THR A 606 -1.73 35.33 11.58
N ALA A 607 -2.30 36.51 11.32
CA ALA A 607 -2.09 37.26 10.06
C ALA A 607 -0.59 37.42 9.68
N ALA A 608 0.33 37.35 10.64
CA ALA A 608 1.78 37.36 10.41
C ALA A 608 2.34 36.03 9.86
N ALA A 609 1.68 34.90 10.11
CA ALA A 609 2.10 33.59 9.57
C ALA A 609 1.63 33.39 8.12
N GLN A 610 0.62 34.11 7.66
CA GLN A 610 0.19 34.10 6.27
C GLN A 610 1.21 34.75 5.32
N ALA A 611 1.95 35.75 5.78
CA ALA A 611 2.96 36.43 4.97
C ALA A 611 4.27 35.65 4.76
N SER A 612 4.52 34.60 5.53
CA SER A 612 5.76 33.78 5.45
C SER A 612 5.54 32.41 4.77
N LEU A 613 4.32 32.15 4.29
CA LEU A 613 3.94 30.89 3.64
C LEU A 613 3.55 31.05 2.15
N ILE A 614 3.73 32.29 1.63
CA ILE A 614 3.63 32.60 0.18
C ILE A 614 5.01 32.41 -0.44
#